data_7dc4197b8b5bd630c1cb885317de4b88
#
_entry.id   7dc4197b8b5bd630c1cb885317de4b88
#
_cell.length_a   1.000
_cell.length_b   1.000
_cell.length_c   1.000
_cell.angle_alpha   90.00
_cell.angle_beta   90.00
_cell.angle_gamma   90.00
#
_symmetry.space_group_name_H-M   'P 1'
#
loop_
_entity.id
_entity.type
_entity.pdbx_description
1 polymer ?
#
loop_
_entity_poly.entity_id
_entity_poly.type
_entity_poly.pdbx_seq_one_letter_code
_entity_poly.pdbx_strand_id
1 'polypeptide(L)'
;TVRCIALNATEGLYCGMDVIDTRAPITVPVGDSVMGRVINVLGDPIDGKGPIPEGERMPIHRRPPSFAEQHPATEIFETGLKVIDLLAPYPKGGKIGLFGGAGVGKTVLIMQLMRNITQEHGGHAVFTDMTESGVLDHSMLAFGQMNEPPGSRMRVALAGLTMAEYLRDKENADVLLFIDNIYRFIQAGSEVSALLGRIPSAVGYQPTLANELGELQERIASTASGSITS
;
A
#
# COMPACT_ATOMS: atom_id res chain seq x y z
N THR A 1 6.96 -30.78 1.27
CA THR A 1 5.61 -30.25 1.60
C THR A 1 5.69 -28.73 1.58
N VAL A 2 4.80 -28.08 0.86
CA VAL A 2 4.69 -26.62 0.78
C VAL A 2 3.41 -26.22 1.54
N ARG A 3 3.50 -25.14 2.31
CA ARG A 3 2.35 -24.49 2.94
C ARG A 3 1.99 -23.26 2.12
N CYS A 4 0.73 -23.16 1.69
CA CYS A 4 0.21 -22.04 0.93
C CYS A 4 -0.75 -21.23 1.80
N ILE A 5 -0.83 -19.93 1.50
CA ILE A 5 -1.75 -19.00 2.14
C ILE A 5 -2.70 -18.51 1.05
N ALA A 6 -4.01 -18.66 1.31
CA ALA A 6 -5.04 -18.21 0.37
C ALA A 6 -5.07 -16.68 0.28
N LEU A 7 -5.25 -16.17 -0.94
CA LEU A 7 -5.48 -14.76 -1.23
C LEU A 7 -6.96 -14.48 -1.53
N ASN A 8 -7.71 -15.51 -1.91
CA ASN A 8 -9.15 -15.43 -2.15
C ASN A 8 -9.88 -16.40 -1.22
N ALA A 9 -11.20 -16.38 -1.29
CA ALA A 9 -12.07 -17.33 -0.57
C ALA A 9 -11.66 -18.78 -0.82
N THR A 10 -11.74 -19.60 0.21
CA THR A 10 -11.29 -21.02 0.18
C THR A 10 -12.45 -22.00 0.01
N GLU A 11 -13.67 -21.50 -0.11
CA GLU A 11 -14.86 -22.33 -0.34
C GLU A 11 -14.74 -23.09 -1.66
N GLY A 12 -14.99 -24.37 -1.60
CA GLY A 12 -14.90 -25.29 -2.76
C GLY A 12 -13.52 -25.93 -2.96
N LEU A 13 -12.52 -25.60 -2.14
CA LEU A 13 -11.25 -26.34 -2.16
C LEU A 13 -11.41 -27.72 -1.51
N TYR A 14 -10.86 -28.75 -2.14
CA TYR A 14 -10.90 -30.14 -1.65
C TYR A 14 -9.56 -30.85 -1.88
N CYS A 15 -9.34 -31.93 -1.12
CA CYS A 15 -8.15 -32.76 -1.29
C CYS A 15 -8.11 -33.44 -2.65
N GLY A 16 -6.98 -33.36 -3.34
CA GLY A 16 -6.80 -33.91 -4.68
C GLY A 16 -7.07 -32.93 -5.81
N MET A 17 -7.39 -31.67 -5.50
CA MET A 17 -7.48 -30.61 -6.49
C MET A 17 -6.10 -30.30 -7.09
N ASP A 18 -6.06 -30.05 -8.39
CA ASP A 18 -4.82 -29.65 -9.07
C ASP A 18 -4.35 -28.28 -8.62
N VAL A 19 -3.04 -28.17 -8.36
CA VAL A 19 -2.37 -26.91 -7.98
C VAL A 19 -1.30 -26.61 -9.02
N ILE A 20 -1.42 -25.46 -9.67
CA ILE A 20 -0.50 -25.01 -10.70
C ILE A 20 0.45 -23.97 -10.12
N ASP A 21 1.76 -24.24 -10.19
CA ASP A 21 2.80 -23.27 -9.86
C ASP A 21 3.00 -22.33 -11.04
N THR A 22 2.71 -21.03 -10.84
CA THR A 22 2.89 -19.98 -11.86
C THR A 22 4.36 -19.65 -12.11
N ARG A 23 5.28 -20.09 -11.24
CA ARG A 23 6.72 -19.79 -11.26
C ARG A 23 7.05 -18.31 -11.32
N ALA A 24 6.12 -17.48 -10.90
CA ALA A 24 6.23 -16.03 -10.87
C ALA A 24 5.75 -15.47 -9.52
N PRO A 25 6.35 -14.38 -9.04
CA PRO A 25 5.83 -13.67 -7.87
C PRO A 25 4.47 -13.02 -8.17
N ILE A 26 3.75 -12.64 -7.12
CA ILE A 26 2.54 -11.83 -7.25
C ILE A 26 2.94 -10.48 -7.85
N THR A 27 2.26 -10.10 -8.94
CA THR A 27 2.49 -8.83 -9.63
C THR A 27 1.21 -8.01 -9.67
N VAL A 28 1.37 -6.68 -9.69
CA VAL A 28 0.26 -5.73 -9.88
C VAL A 28 0.51 -4.88 -11.12
N PRO A 29 -0.54 -4.47 -11.84
CA PRO A 29 -0.40 -3.51 -12.92
C PRO A 29 0.04 -2.15 -12.38
N VAL A 30 0.81 -1.41 -13.13
CA VAL A 30 1.35 -0.09 -12.76
C VAL A 30 1.24 0.90 -13.93
N GLY A 31 1.44 2.18 -13.65
CA GLY A 31 1.41 3.25 -14.66
C GLY A 31 0.00 3.71 -15.01
N ASP A 32 -0.13 4.41 -16.13
CA ASP A 32 -1.36 5.08 -16.56
C ASP A 32 -2.58 4.16 -16.66
N SER A 33 -2.35 2.87 -16.92
CA SER A 33 -3.44 1.89 -17.06
C SER A 33 -4.26 1.68 -15.79
N VAL A 34 -3.70 2.02 -14.63
CA VAL A 34 -4.36 1.89 -13.31
C VAL A 34 -4.69 3.24 -12.67
N MET A 35 -4.41 4.34 -13.36
CA MET A 35 -4.82 5.64 -12.89
C MET A 35 -6.36 5.76 -12.88
N GLY A 36 -6.92 6.25 -11.78
CA GLY A 36 -8.37 6.31 -11.60
C GLY A 36 -9.08 4.96 -11.41
N ARG A 37 -8.32 3.88 -11.18
CA ARG A 37 -8.85 2.52 -11.03
C ARG A 37 -8.71 2.03 -9.60
N VAL A 38 -9.61 1.12 -9.23
CA VAL A 38 -9.56 0.40 -7.95
C VAL A 38 -9.27 -1.07 -8.24
N ILE A 39 -8.18 -1.57 -7.68
CA ILE A 39 -7.73 -2.95 -7.89
C ILE A 39 -7.66 -3.73 -6.57
N ASN A 40 -7.75 -5.05 -6.68
CA ASN A 40 -7.47 -5.96 -5.57
C ASN A 40 -5.95 -6.25 -5.46
N VAL A 41 -5.57 -7.08 -4.51
CA VAL A 41 -4.17 -7.49 -4.27
C VAL A 41 -3.52 -8.23 -5.44
N LEU A 42 -4.30 -8.83 -6.32
CA LEU A 42 -3.83 -9.54 -7.52
C LEU A 42 -3.74 -8.63 -8.75
N GLY A 43 -4.22 -7.39 -8.61
CA GLY A 43 -4.27 -6.41 -9.69
C GLY A 43 -5.50 -6.54 -10.59
N ASP A 44 -6.55 -7.25 -10.12
CA ASP A 44 -7.81 -7.31 -10.84
C ASP A 44 -8.68 -6.09 -10.50
N PRO A 45 -9.35 -5.49 -11.48
CA PRO A 45 -10.22 -4.34 -11.24
C PRO A 45 -11.47 -4.76 -10.47
N ILE A 46 -11.83 -3.95 -9.46
CA ILE A 46 -13.04 -4.15 -8.63
C ILE A 46 -14.00 -2.95 -8.70
N ASP A 47 -13.71 -1.99 -9.56
CA ASP A 47 -14.45 -0.73 -9.72
C ASP A 47 -15.62 -0.80 -10.73
N GLY A 48 -15.87 -1.96 -11.33
CA GLY A 48 -16.92 -2.15 -12.33
C GLY A 48 -16.67 -1.47 -13.68
N LYS A 49 -15.50 -0.85 -13.90
CA LYS A 49 -15.15 -0.14 -15.14
C LYS A 49 -14.58 -1.06 -16.24
N GLY A 50 -14.69 -2.37 -16.08
CA GLY A 50 -14.16 -3.36 -17.03
C GLY A 50 -12.67 -3.68 -16.83
N PRO A 51 -12.10 -4.54 -17.67
CA PRO A 51 -10.71 -4.99 -17.51
C PRO A 51 -9.72 -3.83 -17.65
N ILE A 52 -8.59 -3.95 -16.94
CA ILE A 52 -7.47 -3.02 -17.10
C ILE A 52 -6.76 -3.36 -18.42
N PRO A 53 -6.42 -2.36 -19.24
CA PRO A 53 -5.62 -2.59 -20.44
C PRO A 53 -4.31 -3.30 -20.12
N GLU A 54 -3.82 -4.13 -21.04
CA GLU A 54 -2.49 -4.75 -20.90
C GLU A 54 -1.43 -3.67 -20.77
N GLY A 55 -0.56 -3.80 -19.75
CA GLY A 55 0.45 -2.83 -19.41
C GLY A 55 1.57 -3.44 -18.57
N GLU A 56 2.47 -2.59 -18.12
CA GLU A 56 3.57 -3.00 -17.25
C GLU A 56 3.01 -3.55 -15.92
N ARG A 57 3.61 -4.63 -15.46
CA ARG A 57 3.30 -5.24 -14.14
C ARG A 57 4.57 -5.37 -13.33
N MET A 58 4.50 -5.05 -12.05
CA MET A 58 5.64 -5.12 -11.16
C MET A 58 5.36 -6.06 -9.98
N PRO A 59 6.38 -6.81 -9.52
CA PRO A 59 6.22 -7.69 -8.36
C PRO A 59 6.02 -6.87 -7.08
N ILE A 60 5.12 -7.33 -6.20
CA ILE A 60 4.85 -6.65 -4.93
C ILE A 60 5.97 -6.86 -3.90
N HIS A 61 6.73 -7.95 -4.00
CA HIS A 61 7.90 -8.21 -3.17
C HIS A 61 9.14 -7.67 -3.86
N ARG A 62 9.61 -6.51 -3.39
CA ARG A 62 10.79 -5.81 -3.91
C ARG A 62 11.74 -5.46 -2.77
N ARG A 63 13.00 -5.27 -3.12
CA ARG A 63 13.99 -4.79 -2.16
C ARG A 63 13.82 -3.28 -1.96
N PRO A 64 14.04 -2.77 -0.74
CA PRO A 64 14.10 -1.33 -0.51
C PRO A 64 15.26 -0.70 -1.29
N PRO A 65 15.20 0.61 -1.57
CA PRO A 65 16.33 1.34 -2.11
C PRO A 65 17.56 1.18 -1.21
N SER A 66 18.73 1.01 -1.83
CA SER A 66 19.98 0.95 -1.07
C SER A 66 20.28 2.31 -0.41
N PHE A 67 21.12 2.30 0.62
CA PHE A 67 21.51 3.54 1.31
C PHE A 67 22.11 4.59 0.36
N ALA A 68 22.81 4.16 -0.69
CA ALA A 68 23.39 5.05 -1.69
C ALA A 68 22.35 5.70 -2.62
N GLU A 69 21.18 5.11 -2.76
CA GLU A 69 20.06 5.62 -3.58
C GLU A 69 19.12 6.51 -2.78
N GLN A 70 19.18 6.44 -1.45
CA GLN A 70 18.33 7.25 -0.59
C GLN A 70 18.86 8.67 -0.49
N HIS A 71 17.96 9.64 -0.60
CA HIS A 71 18.23 11.04 -0.34
C HIS A 71 17.63 11.49 0.99
N PRO A 72 18.37 12.22 1.83
CA PRO A 72 17.81 12.74 3.08
C PRO A 72 16.68 13.74 2.77
N ALA A 73 15.58 13.61 3.51
CA ALA A 73 14.45 14.52 3.43
C ALA A 73 14.86 15.88 4.02
N THR A 74 15.13 16.86 3.16
CA THR A 74 15.49 18.24 3.56
C THR A 74 14.37 19.23 3.28
N GLU A 75 13.39 18.83 2.49
CA GLU A 75 12.26 19.66 2.07
C GLU A 75 11.00 19.32 2.85
N ILE A 76 10.20 20.36 3.11
CA ILE A 76 8.87 20.22 3.70
C ILE A 76 7.87 19.93 2.59
N PHE A 77 7.00 18.97 2.83
CA PHE A 77 5.86 18.68 1.99
C PHE A 77 4.69 19.58 2.42
N GLU A 78 4.37 20.59 1.62
CA GLU A 78 3.27 21.51 1.89
C GLU A 78 1.93 20.80 1.69
N THR A 79 1.17 20.66 2.77
CA THR A 79 -0.12 19.94 2.77
C THR A 79 -1.29 20.84 2.43
N GLY A 80 -1.15 22.15 2.50
CA GLY A 80 -2.23 23.13 2.40
C GLY A 80 -3.13 23.19 3.64
N LEU A 81 -2.80 22.44 4.69
CA LEU A 81 -3.51 22.45 5.98
C LEU A 81 -2.68 23.24 6.99
N LYS A 82 -3.10 24.47 7.28
CA LYS A 82 -2.35 25.42 8.13
C LYS A 82 -1.87 24.83 9.44
N VAL A 83 -2.68 24.02 10.10
CA VAL A 83 -2.33 23.43 11.40
C VAL A 83 -1.19 22.41 11.26
N ILE A 84 -1.17 21.65 10.19
CA ILE A 84 -0.12 20.67 9.91
C ILE A 84 1.16 21.41 9.50
N ASP A 85 1.05 22.29 8.50
CA ASP A 85 2.21 22.98 7.92
C ASP A 85 2.95 23.88 8.95
N LEU A 86 2.21 24.43 9.94
CA LEU A 86 2.78 25.26 10.98
C LEU A 86 3.27 24.51 12.22
N LEU A 87 2.56 23.47 12.65
CA LEU A 87 2.82 22.82 13.95
C LEU A 87 3.49 21.46 13.83
N ALA A 88 3.28 20.74 12.73
CA ALA A 88 3.80 19.41 12.51
C ALA A 88 4.08 19.19 11.01
N PRO A 89 4.96 19.98 10.38
CA PRO A 89 5.21 19.92 8.94
C PRO A 89 5.69 18.53 8.52
N TYR A 90 5.20 18.07 7.39
CA TYR A 90 5.57 16.77 6.86
C TYR A 90 6.90 16.87 6.11
N PRO A 91 7.89 16.04 6.44
CA PRO A 91 9.09 15.95 5.61
C PRO A 91 8.77 15.19 4.32
N LYS A 92 9.23 15.69 3.19
CA LYS A 92 9.13 15.04 1.89
C LYS A 92 9.85 13.68 1.93
N GLY A 93 9.16 12.61 1.57
CA GLY A 93 9.67 11.24 1.74
C GLY A 93 9.63 10.72 3.18
N GLY A 94 8.92 11.42 4.05
CA GLY A 94 8.72 11.03 5.45
C GLY A 94 7.59 10.03 5.66
N LYS A 95 7.55 9.48 6.88
CA LYS A 95 6.51 8.57 7.35
C LYS A 95 5.76 9.25 8.49
N ILE A 96 4.47 9.49 8.29
CA ILE A 96 3.64 10.26 9.21
C ILE A 96 2.51 9.39 9.74
N GLY A 97 2.33 9.35 11.05
CA GLY A 97 1.26 8.61 11.69
C GLY A 97 0.13 9.53 12.15
N LEU A 98 -1.08 9.28 11.66
CA LEU A 98 -2.30 9.94 12.13
C LEU A 98 -3.02 9.02 13.11
N PHE A 99 -2.96 9.35 14.40
CA PHE A 99 -3.56 8.56 15.47
C PHE A 99 -4.85 9.20 15.95
N GLY A 100 -5.87 8.38 16.20
CA GLY A 100 -7.14 8.81 16.75
C GLY A 100 -8.17 7.70 16.78
N GLY A 101 -9.18 7.85 17.61
CA GLY A 101 -10.32 6.93 17.69
C GLY A 101 -11.21 6.95 16.44
N ALA A 102 -12.28 6.17 16.47
CA ALA A 102 -13.29 6.21 15.41
C ALA A 102 -14.03 7.57 15.41
N GLY A 103 -14.39 8.07 14.24
CA GLY A 103 -15.20 9.27 14.09
C GLY A 103 -14.51 10.61 14.37
N VAL A 104 -13.20 10.64 14.59
CA VAL A 104 -12.44 11.89 14.87
C VAL A 104 -11.99 12.64 13.60
N GLY A 105 -12.43 12.23 12.42
CA GLY A 105 -12.17 12.93 11.17
C GLY A 105 -10.87 12.55 10.46
N LYS A 106 -10.20 11.44 10.82
CA LYS A 106 -8.99 10.98 10.12
C LYS A 106 -9.19 10.85 8.61
N THR A 107 -10.25 10.18 8.20
CA THR A 107 -10.61 10.00 6.80
C THR A 107 -10.85 11.31 6.08
N VAL A 108 -11.54 12.26 6.71
CA VAL A 108 -11.79 13.61 6.15
C VAL A 108 -10.48 14.35 5.95
N LEU A 109 -9.56 14.25 6.92
CA LEU A 109 -8.23 14.85 6.82
C LEU A 109 -7.43 14.26 5.65
N ILE A 110 -7.43 12.93 5.52
CA ILE A 110 -6.76 12.23 4.42
C ILE A 110 -7.33 12.65 3.06
N MET A 111 -8.66 12.70 2.93
CA MET A 111 -9.32 13.14 1.70
C MET A 111 -8.96 14.59 1.34
N GLN A 112 -8.85 15.48 2.33
CA GLN A 112 -8.44 16.85 2.10
C GLN A 112 -6.97 16.95 1.66
N LEU A 113 -6.08 16.15 2.27
CA LEU A 113 -4.67 16.04 1.85
C LEU A 113 -4.58 15.56 0.40
N MET A 114 -5.29 14.48 0.05
CA MET A 114 -5.33 13.96 -1.32
C MET A 114 -5.79 15.03 -2.31
N ARG A 115 -6.88 15.73 -1.98
CA ARG A 115 -7.42 16.78 -2.84
C ARG A 115 -6.42 17.91 -3.06
N ASN A 116 -5.80 18.40 -2.00
CA ASN A 116 -4.83 19.49 -2.11
C ASN A 116 -3.65 19.10 -3.00
N ILE A 117 -3.14 17.88 -2.83
CA ILE A 117 -1.98 17.40 -3.58
C ILE A 117 -2.32 17.19 -5.07
N THR A 118 -3.43 16.56 -5.36
CA THR A 118 -3.81 16.29 -6.75
C THR A 118 -4.23 17.54 -7.51
N GLN A 119 -4.84 18.52 -6.85
CA GLN A 119 -5.35 19.74 -7.49
C GLN A 119 -4.31 20.86 -7.52
N GLU A 120 -3.52 21.04 -6.47
CA GLU A 120 -2.62 22.20 -6.36
C GLU A 120 -1.18 21.88 -6.75
N HIS A 121 -0.73 20.65 -6.52
CA HIS A 121 0.66 20.27 -6.79
C HIS A 121 0.84 19.36 -8.00
N GLY A 122 -0.26 18.94 -8.68
CA GLY A 122 -0.20 18.00 -9.81
C GLY A 122 0.43 16.64 -9.42
N GLY A 123 0.49 16.34 -8.12
CA GLY A 123 1.09 15.13 -7.59
C GLY A 123 0.16 13.92 -7.71
N HIS A 124 0.75 12.74 -7.54
CA HIS A 124 0.01 11.49 -7.55
C HIS A 124 -0.25 11.00 -6.13
N ALA A 125 -1.43 10.44 -5.91
CA ALA A 125 -1.79 9.79 -4.66
C ALA A 125 -2.00 8.29 -4.88
N VAL A 126 -1.49 7.48 -3.97
CA VAL A 126 -1.79 6.05 -3.92
C VAL A 126 -2.48 5.76 -2.60
N PHE A 127 -3.58 5.04 -2.66
CA PHE A 127 -4.39 4.75 -1.49
C PHE A 127 -4.63 3.25 -1.31
N THR A 128 -4.54 2.80 -0.08
CA THR A 128 -4.91 1.44 0.28
C THR A 128 -6.09 1.47 1.25
N ASP A 129 -7.21 0.82 0.84
CA ASP A 129 -8.37 0.51 1.69
C ASP A 129 -9.48 1.58 1.86
N MET A 130 -9.76 2.46 0.86
CA MET A 130 -10.95 3.34 0.87
C MET A 130 -11.82 3.29 -0.38
N THR A 131 -13.13 3.54 -0.19
CA THR A 131 -14.18 3.40 -1.22
C THR A 131 -14.89 4.70 -1.61
N GLU A 132 -14.47 5.89 -1.18
CA GLU A 132 -15.21 7.10 -1.48
C GLU A 132 -14.59 7.96 -2.60
N SER A 133 -15.43 8.25 -3.57
CA SER A 133 -15.19 8.90 -4.86
C SER A 133 -15.08 10.41 -4.78
N GLY A 134 -14.16 10.97 -5.55
CA GLY A 134 -14.06 12.40 -5.81
C GLY A 134 -12.67 12.91 -6.20
N VAL A 135 -11.62 12.09 -6.01
CA VAL A 135 -10.23 12.45 -6.31
C VAL A 135 -9.54 11.36 -7.14
N LEU A 136 -10.35 10.55 -7.84
CA LEU A 136 -9.90 9.29 -8.45
C LEU A 136 -8.99 9.48 -9.67
N ASP A 137 -9.18 10.54 -10.47
CA ASP A 137 -8.54 10.65 -11.79
C ASP A 137 -7.00 10.72 -11.74
N HIS A 138 -6.44 11.18 -10.64
CA HIS A 138 -4.99 11.25 -10.38
C HIS A 138 -4.53 10.35 -9.23
N SER A 139 -5.33 9.33 -8.93
CA SER A 139 -5.06 8.43 -7.81
C SER A 139 -5.13 6.97 -8.24
N MET A 140 -4.30 6.15 -7.63
CA MET A 140 -4.35 4.70 -7.78
C MET A 140 -4.83 4.10 -6.46
N LEU A 141 -5.78 3.16 -6.53
CA LEU A 141 -6.35 2.55 -5.33
C LEU A 141 -6.12 1.03 -5.34
N ALA A 142 -5.43 0.56 -4.31
CA ALA A 142 -5.32 -0.86 -3.99
C ALA A 142 -6.23 -1.16 -2.80
N PHE A 143 -7.20 -2.05 -2.98
CA PHE A 143 -8.25 -2.29 -2.01
C PHE A 143 -8.19 -3.71 -1.44
N GLY A 144 -8.29 -3.82 -0.11
CA GLY A 144 -8.36 -5.08 0.60
C GLY A 144 -9.38 -5.00 1.72
N GLN A 145 -10.55 -5.61 1.53
CA GLN A 145 -11.65 -5.57 2.50
C GLN A 145 -11.32 -6.34 3.78
N MET A 146 -11.96 -5.96 4.88
CA MET A 146 -11.79 -6.63 6.17
C MET A 146 -12.28 -8.08 6.17
N ASN A 147 -13.21 -8.43 5.28
CA ASN A 147 -13.74 -9.77 5.10
C ASN A 147 -12.89 -10.67 4.19
N GLU A 148 -11.84 -10.11 3.56
CA GLU A 148 -10.92 -10.90 2.76
C GLU A 148 -10.01 -11.78 3.63
N PRO A 149 -9.45 -12.86 3.07
CA PRO A 149 -8.49 -13.70 3.77
C PRO A 149 -7.27 -12.89 4.26
N PRO A 150 -6.64 -13.30 5.38
CA PRO A 150 -5.51 -12.57 5.94
C PRO A 150 -4.31 -12.51 4.98
N GLY A 151 -4.18 -13.47 4.07
CA GLY A 151 -3.17 -13.44 3.02
C GLY A 151 -3.30 -12.24 2.08
N SER A 152 -4.52 -11.87 1.72
CA SER A 152 -4.83 -10.70 0.90
C SER A 152 -4.59 -9.41 1.69
N ARG A 153 -5.20 -9.29 2.87
CA ARG A 153 -5.08 -8.09 3.73
C ARG A 153 -3.63 -7.73 4.08
N MET A 154 -2.76 -8.73 4.24
CA MET A 154 -1.33 -8.51 4.49
C MET A 154 -0.59 -7.95 3.26
N ARG A 155 -1.08 -8.16 2.06
CA ARG A 155 -0.36 -7.82 0.82
C ARG A 155 -0.87 -6.58 0.11
N VAL A 156 -2.05 -6.09 0.47
CA VAL A 156 -2.63 -4.90 -0.18
C VAL A 156 -1.75 -3.66 0.00
N ALA A 157 -1.15 -3.48 1.17
CA ALA A 157 -0.21 -2.38 1.41
C ALA A 157 1.05 -2.48 0.52
N LEU A 158 1.54 -3.71 0.26
CA LEU A 158 2.65 -3.95 -0.66
C LEU A 158 2.27 -3.66 -2.11
N ALA A 159 1.02 -3.96 -2.49
CA ALA A 159 0.50 -3.65 -3.82
C ALA A 159 0.48 -2.13 -4.06
N GLY A 160 -0.14 -1.36 -3.16
CA GLY A 160 -0.15 0.10 -3.24
C GLY A 160 1.25 0.70 -3.21
N LEU A 161 2.12 0.21 -2.33
CA LEU A 161 3.51 0.67 -2.29
C LEU A 161 4.25 0.41 -3.61
N THR A 162 4.01 -0.72 -4.27
CA THR A 162 4.63 -1.02 -5.58
C THR A 162 4.17 -0.03 -6.66
N MET A 163 2.89 0.37 -6.65
CA MET A 163 2.37 1.41 -7.54
C MET A 163 3.03 2.77 -7.26
N ALA A 164 3.19 3.13 -5.99
CA ALA A 164 3.87 4.36 -5.59
C ALA A 164 5.36 4.35 -6.01
N GLU A 165 6.05 3.21 -5.88
CA GLU A 165 7.43 3.06 -6.35
C GLU A 165 7.56 3.24 -7.86
N TYR A 166 6.59 2.76 -8.64
CA TYR A 166 6.60 2.98 -10.08
C TYR A 166 6.57 4.47 -10.42
N LEU A 167 5.65 5.20 -9.82
CA LEU A 167 5.53 6.65 -10.03
C LEU A 167 6.80 7.40 -9.59
N ARG A 168 7.39 7.04 -8.45
CA ARG A 168 8.65 7.62 -7.99
C ARG A 168 9.80 7.33 -8.94
N ASP A 169 9.98 6.07 -9.34
CA ASP A 169 11.21 5.60 -10.01
C ASP A 169 11.16 5.78 -11.53
N LYS A 170 9.97 5.75 -12.15
CA LYS A 170 9.78 5.83 -13.60
C LYS A 170 9.25 7.18 -14.07
N GLU A 171 8.37 7.77 -13.30
CA GLU A 171 7.77 9.06 -13.65
C GLU A 171 8.43 10.23 -12.94
N ASN A 172 9.41 9.95 -12.06
CA ASN A 172 10.14 10.94 -11.26
C ASN A 172 9.18 11.83 -10.45
N ALA A 173 8.12 11.22 -9.92
CA ALA A 173 7.08 11.94 -9.23
C ALA A 173 7.28 11.95 -7.70
N ASP A 174 6.75 12.98 -7.08
CA ASP A 174 6.52 12.99 -5.64
C ASP A 174 5.15 12.39 -5.35
N VAL A 175 5.15 11.28 -4.64
CA VAL A 175 3.96 10.45 -4.42
C VAL A 175 3.54 10.52 -2.96
N LEU A 176 2.26 10.69 -2.72
CA LEU A 176 1.67 10.53 -1.42
C LEU A 176 0.99 9.16 -1.30
N LEU A 177 1.52 8.32 -0.43
CA LEU A 177 0.99 6.98 -0.16
C LEU A 177 0.20 6.98 1.15
N PHE A 178 -1.06 6.67 1.08
CA PHE A 178 -1.92 6.48 2.26
C PHE A 178 -2.17 5.01 2.54
N ILE A 179 -1.95 4.60 3.78
CA ILE A 179 -2.27 3.25 4.27
C ILE A 179 -3.28 3.40 5.41
N ASP A 180 -4.55 3.13 5.17
CA ASP A 180 -5.61 3.20 6.18
C ASP A 180 -6.19 1.80 6.47
N ASN A 181 -5.74 1.17 7.51
CA ASN A 181 -4.64 1.58 8.39
C ASN A 181 -3.59 0.46 8.46
N ILE A 182 -2.36 0.82 8.80
CA ILE A 182 -1.25 -0.13 8.91
C ILE A 182 -1.49 -1.23 9.96
N TYR A 183 -2.36 -0.99 10.93
CA TYR A 183 -2.73 -2.00 11.92
C TYR A 183 -3.38 -3.23 11.27
N ARG A 184 -4.12 -3.07 10.19
CA ARG A 184 -4.71 -4.21 9.43
C ARG A 184 -3.64 -5.10 8.83
N PHE A 185 -2.54 -4.51 8.35
CA PHE A 185 -1.37 -5.26 7.90
C PHE A 185 -0.78 -6.11 9.04
N ILE A 186 -0.61 -5.50 10.22
CA ILE A 186 -0.07 -6.17 11.42
C ILE A 186 -1.02 -7.28 11.87
N GLN A 187 -2.32 -7.02 11.95
CA GLN A 187 -3.34 -7.99 12.33
C GLN A 187 -3.35 -9.19 11.38
N ALA A 188 -3.37 -8.94 10.07
CA ALA A 188 -3.33 -9.98 9.07
C ALA A 188 -2.04 -10.82 9.17
N GLY A 189 -0.90 -10.20 9.44
CA GLY A 189 0.37 -10.89 9.71
C GLY A 189 0.30 -11.81 10.92
N SER A 190 -0.36 -11.39 12.00
CA SER A 190 -0.59 -12.23 13.19
C SER A 190 -1.47 -13.43 12.88
N GLU A 191 -2.56 -13.23 12.13
CA GLU A 191 -3.46 -14.31 11.69
C GLU A 191 -2.72 -15.32 10.80
N VAL A 192 -1.95 -14.85 9.82
CA VAL A 192 -1.11 -15.70 8.96
C VAL A 192 -0.09 -16.48 9.78
N SER A 193 0.57 -15.84 10.75
CA SER A 193 1.54 -16.49 11.63
C SER A 193 0.90 -17.61 12.46
N ALA A 194 -0.31 -17.39 12.97
CA ALA A 194 -1.08 -18.39 13.70
C ALA A 194 -1.47 -19.58 12.80
N LEU A 195 -1.93 -19.32 11.57
CA LEU A 195 -2.24 -20.36 10.58
C LEU A 195 -1.02 -21.21 10.21
N LEU A 196 0.18 -20.61 10.23
CA LEU A 196 1.44 -21.32 10.01
C LEU A 196 1.95 -22.09 11.25
N GLY A 197 1.25 -21.98 12.38
CA GLY A 197 1.62 -22.64 13.64
C GLY A 197 2.84 -22.03 14.32
N ARG A 198 3.13 -20.75 14.08
CA ARG A 198 4.23 -20.04 14.77
C ARG A 198 3.78 -19.62 16.16
N ILE A 199 4.68 -19.74 17.13
CA ILE A 199 4.43 -19.30 18.51
C ILE A 199 4.45 -17.77 18.54
N PRO A 200 3.40 -17.11 19.05
CA PRO A 200 3.38 -15.65 19.16
C PRO A 200 4.43 -15.14 20.17
N SER A 201 4.80 -13.88 20.05
CA SER A 201 5.63 -13.18 21.02
C SER A 201 4.90 -13.03 22.36
N ALA A 202 5.61 -12.61 23.41
CA ALA A 202 5.04 -12.42 24.75
C ALA A 202 3.84 -11.45 24.79
N VAL A 203 3.74 -10.53 23.83
CA VAL A 203 2.63 -9.55 23.69
C VAL A 203 1.57 -9.97 22.67
N GLY A 204 1.65 -11.19 22.14
CA GLY A 204 0.63 -11.77 21.26
C GLY A 204 0.81 -11.49 19.75
N TYR A 205 1.81 -10.73 19.34
CA TYR A 205 2.11 -10.48 17.95
C TYR A 205 2.98 -11.60 17.32
N GLN A 206 3.01 -11.63 15.99
CA GLN A 206 3.90 -12.54 15.26
C GLN A 206 5.38 -12.25 15.57
N PRO A 207 6.24 -13.29 15.64
CA PRO A 207 7.67 -13.09 15.90
C PRO A 207 8.41 -12.36 14.78
N THR A 208 7.84 -12.31 13.59
CA THR A 208 8.38 -11.68 12.38
C THR A 208 7.91 -10.24 12.18
N LEU A 209 7.16 -9.66 13.14
CA LEU A 209 6.55 -8.33 13.00
C LEU A 209 7.56 -7.24 12.60
N ALA A 210 8.69 -7.18 13.29
CA ALA A 210 9.69 -6.15 13.05
C ALA A 210 10.27 -6.24 11.63
N ASN A 211 10.51 -7.46 11.14
CA ASN A 211 11.04 -7.66 9.79
C ASN A 211 10.00 -7.31 8.73
N GLU A 212 8.78 -7.82 8.86
CA GLU A 212 7.69 -7.59 7.90
C GLU A 212 7.33 -6.11 7.79
N LEU A 213 7.22 -5.42 8.92
CA LEU A 213 6.93 -3.99 8.95
C LEU A 213 8.14 -3.17 8.51
N GLY A 214 9.35 -3.58 8.88
CA GLY A 214 10.59 -2.96 8.46
C GLY A 214 10.76 -3.00 6.94
N GLU A 215 10.57 -4.15 6.31
CA GLU A 215 10.63 -4.29 4.85
C GLU A 215 9.64 -3.35 4.13
N LEU A 216 8.42 -3.22 4.64
CA LEU A 216 7.44 -2.29 4.10
C LEU A 216 7.92 -0.83 4.26
N GLN A 217 8.37 -0.46 5.45
CA GLN A 217 8.73 0.92 5.77
C GLN A 217 10.01 1.39 5.08
N GLU A 218 11.01 0.52 4.94
CA GLU A 218 12.27 0.87 4.26
C GLU A 218 12.11 1.14 2.76
N ARG A 219 11.05 0.65 2.14
CA ARG A 219 10.71 0.95 0.74
C ARG A 219 10.12 2.36 0.58
N ILE A 220 9.52 2.91 1.65
CA ILE A 220 8.98 4.27 1.68
C ILE A 220 10.16 5.23 1.92
N ALA A 221 10.70 5.78 0.85
CA ALA A 221 11.89 6.62 0.90
C ALA A 221 11.94 7.61 -0.27
N SER A 222 12.71 8.68 -0.08
CA SER A 222 13.13 9.57 -1.17
C SER A 222 14.35 8.99 -1.88
N THR A 223 14.37 9.14 -3.19
CA THR A 223 15.49 8.77 -4.07
C THR A 223 15.87 9.96 -4.94
N ALA A 224 16.89 9.80 -5.79
CA ALA A 224 17.25 10.83 -6.75
C ALA A 224 16.14 11.11 -7.79
N SER A 225 15.26 10.15 -8.02
CA SER A 225 14.18 10.25 -9.02
C SER A 225 12.93 10.94 -8.47
N GLY A 226 12.62 10.77 -7.19
CA GLY A 226 11.41 11.32 -6.58
C GLY A 226 11.24 10.84 -5.13
N SER A 227 10.08 11.11 -4.54
CA SER A 227 9.83 10.76 -3.15
C SER A 227 8.51 10.00 -2.94
N ILE A 228 8.47 9.16 -1.91
CA ILE A 228 7.22 8.61 -1.38
C ILE A 228 7.05 9.14 0.04
N THR A 229 6.04 9.96 0.26
CA THR A 229 5.62 10.43 1.59
C THR A 229 4.39 9.60 2.01
N SER A 230 4.37 9.05 3.22
CA SER A 230 3.32 8.12 3.66
C SER A 230 2.76 8.50 5.02
#